data_7fc8582a18ed214a7593fdeeca1c96ee
#
_entry.id   7fc8582a18ed214a7593fdeeca1c96ee
#
_cell.length_a   1.000
_cell.length_b   1.000
_cell.length_c   1.000
_cell.angle_alpha   90.00
_cell.angle_beta   90.00
_cell.angle_gamma   90.00
#
_symmetry.space_group_name_H-M   'P 1'
#
loop_
_entity.id
_entity.type
_entity.pdbx_description
1 polymer ?
#
loop_
_entity_poly.entity_id
_entity_poly.type
_entity_poly.pdbx_seq_one_letter_code
_entity_poly.pdbx_strand_id
1 'polypeptide(L)'
;FFATLLGFTLLNPVHLLFINLITDCFPALALGLEKGEPDTMTRPPRDSKDGIFAGGLGFDILYQGVLITIITMTSYIIGHCMEVGYFEMPKGVSDDGMTMAFLTMSMCEIFHSFNMRSQRKSVFSLPSHNKVLWGAMIGSLALTTLVLEVPVIANAFGFTPVSWTEYGVALALAFLVLP
;
A
#
# COMPACT_ATOMS: atom_id res chain seq x y z
N PHE A 1 9.50 -11.99 1.53
CA PHE A 1 9.99 -13.03 2.43
C PHE A 1 9.02 -14.21 2.53
N PHE A 2 7.76 -14.00 3.02
CA PHE A 2 6.81 -15.12 3.15
C PHE A 2 6.47 -15.80 1.82
N ALA A 3 6.28 -15.04 0.76
CA ALA A 3 6.04 -15.59 -0.59
C ALA A 3 7.20 -16.49 -1.05
N THR A 4 8.43 -16.05 -0.82
CA THR A 4 9.63 -16.85 -1.14
C THR A 4 9.69 -18.16 -0.34
N LEU A 5 9.29 -18.13 0.96
CA LEU A 5 9.19 -19.34 1.77
C LEU A 5 8.12 -20.30 1.26
N LEU A 6 7.03 -19.78 0.70
CA LEU A 6 5.95 -20.56 0.11
C LEU A 6 6.24 -21.00 -1.34
N GLY A 7 7.36 -20.57 -1.92
CA GLY A 7 7.84 -21.04 -3.23
C GLY A 7 7.29 -20.27 -4.43
N PHE A 8 6.80 -19.03 -4.25
CA PHE A 8 6.34 -18.18 -5.34
C PHE A 8 6.93 -16.76 -5.31
N THR A 9 6.92 -16.08 -6.43
CA THR A 9 7.38 -14.69 -6.57
C THR A 9 6.19 -13.75 -6.51
N LEU A 10 6.13 -12.93 -5.44
CA LEU A 10 5.03 -12.00 -5.22
C LEU A 10 5.11 -10.77 -6.13
N LEU A 11 6.30 -10.16 -6.23
CA LEU A 11 6.57 -8.95 -6.99
C LEU A 11 7.98 -9.01 -7.58
N ASN A 12 8.17 -8.43 -8.76
CA ASN A 12 9.47 -8.22 -9.37
C ASN A 12 10.16 -6.97 -8.77
N PRO A 13 11.51 -6.87 -8.84
CA PRO A 13 12.22 -5.69 -8.33
C PRO A 13 11.75 -4.36 -8.95
N VAL A 14 11.35 -4.36 -10.21
CA VAL A 14 10.84 -3.15 -10.89
C VAL A 14 9.52 -2.66 -10.27
N HIS A 15 8.67 -3.59 -9.80
CA HIS A 15 7.42 -3.26 -9.12
C HIS A 15 7.69 -2.58 -7.78
N LEU A 16 8.63 -3.11 -7.00
CA LEU A 16 9.04 -2.53 -5.72
C LEU A 16 9.67 -1.15 -5.91
N LEU A 17 10.44 -0.96 -6.99
CA LEU A 17 11.01 0.34 -7.32
C LEU A 17 9.91 1.36 -7.63
N PHE A 18 8.89 0.97 -8.39
CA PHE A 18 7.74 1.85 -8.68
C PHE A 18 6.98 2.22 -7.41
N ILE A 19 6.68 1.23 -6.56
CA ILE A 19 5.98 1.44 -5.28
C ILE A 19 6.76 2.46 -4.44
N ASN A 20 8.04 2.22 -4.18
CA ASN A 20 8.87 3.12 -3.38
C ASN A 20 8.99 4.53 -3.98
N LEU A 21 9.03 4.66 -5.30
CA LEU A 21 9.21 5.95 -5.96
C LEU A 21 7.90 6.74 -6.06
N ILE A 22 6.80 6.08 -6.36
CA ILE A 22 5.53 6.75 -6.68
C ILE A 22 4.55 6.69 -5.51
N THR A 23 4.27 5.49 -5.00
CA THR A 23 3.22 5.33 -3.99
C THR A 23 3.68 5.72 -2.59
N ASP A 24 4.98 5.70 -2.31
CA ASP A 24 5.55 6.14 -1.04
C ASP A 24 5.96 7.61 -1.06
N CYS A 25 6.73 8.03 -2.06
CA CYS A 25 7.33 9.38 -2.05
C CYS A 25 6.30 10.50 -2.18
N PHE A 26 5.27 10.35 -3.01
CA PHE A 26 4.27 11.40 -3.18
C PHE A 26 3.45 11.64 -1.91
N PRO A 27 2.88 10.61 -1.27
CA PRO A 27 2.26 10.77 0.03
C PRO A 27 3.21 11.26 1.12
N ALA A 28 4.47 10.79 1.15
CA ALA A 28 5.46 11.23 2.14
C ALA A 28 5.74 12.73 2.04
N LEU A 29 5.91 13.27 0.82
CA LEU A 29 6.05 14.71 0.59
C LEU A 29 4.81 15.49 1.05
N ALA A 30 3.62 14.95 0.77
CA ALA A 30 2.37 15.55 1.19
C ALA A 30 2.18 15.55 2.72
N LEU A 31 2.61 14.47 3.39
CA LEU A 31 2.61 14.37 4.86
C LEU A 31 3.62 15.35 5.48
N GLY A 32 4.75 15.61 4.83
CA GLY A 32 5.70 16.63 5.25
C GLY A 32 5.12 18.06 5.29
N LEU A 33 4.03 18.30 4.57
CA LEU A 33 3.27 19.57 4.56
C LEU A 33 2.07 19.54 5.51
N GLU A 34 1.87 18.46 6.29
CA GLU A 34 0.77 18.39 7.26
C GLU A 34 0.95 19.43 8.37
N LYS A 35 -0.16 20.01 8.78
CA LYS A 35 -0.14 20.97 9.91
C LYS A 35 0.11 20.21 11.21
N GLY A 36 0.98 20.78 12.07
CA GLY A 36 1.20 20.24 13.41
C GLY A 36 -0.12 20.13 14.21
N GLU A 37 -0.20 19.11 15.06
CA GLU A 37 -1.35 18.94 15.94
C GLU A 37 -1.45 20.12 16.93
N PRO A 38 -2.66 20.60 17.25
CA PRO A 38 -2.84 21.80 18.10
C PRO A 38 -2.23 21.69 19.50
N ASP A 39 -2.08 20.46 20.00
CA ASP A 39 -1.57 20.17 21.33
C ASP A 39 -0.04 19.89 21.35
N THR A 40 0.66 20.00 20.22
CA THR A 40 2.09 19.72 20.12
C THR A 40 2.92 20.54 21.10
N MET A 41 2.57 21.82 21.31
CA MET A 41 3.29 22.70 22.23
C MET A 41 2.96 22.50 23.71
N THR A 42 1.93 21.73 24.02
CA THR A 42 1.49 21.43 25.40
C THR A 42 1.97 20.07 25.89
N ARG A 43 2.53 19.26 24.99
CA ARG A 43 3.08 17.94 25.31
C ARG A 43 4.48 18.05 25.91
N PRO A 44 4.85 17.17 26.86
CA PRO A 44 6.22 17.07 27.32
C PRO A 44 7.14 16.72 26.16
N PRO A 45 8.38 17.24 26.14
CA PRO A 45 9.37 16.87 25.13
C PRO A 45 9.61 15.35 25.15
N ARG A 46 9.90 14.78 23.97
CA ARG A 46 10.34 13.38 23.87
C ARG A 46 11.68 13.20 24.56
N ASP A 47 11.85 12.09 25.29
CA ASP A 47 13.15 11.75 25.88
C ASP A 47 14.16 11.49 24.73
N SER A 48 15.34 12.13 24.83
CA SER A 48 16.41 11.95 23.85
C SER A 48 16.99 10.53 23.80
N LYS A 49 16.71 9.73 24.82
CA LYS A 49 17.10 8.31 24.91
C LYS A 49 16.09 7.36 24.25
N ASP A 50 14.90 7.84 23.93
CA ASP A 50 13.88 7.05 23.29
C ASP A 50 14.31 6.67 21.86
N GLY A 51 14.42 5.38 21.59
CA GLY A 51 14.64 4.85 20.24
C GLY A 51 13.44 5.11 19.30
N ILE A 52 13.62 4.82 18.02
CA ILE A 52 12.57 5.03 16.98
C ILE A 52 11.30 4.24 17.32
N PHE A 53 11.44 3.07 17.94
CA PHE A 53 10.31 2.16 18.27
C PHE A 53 9.65 2.45 19.63
N ALA A 54 10.06 3.51 20.32
CA ALA A 54 9.48 3.89 21.61
C ALA A 54 8.02 4.37 21.45
N GLY A 55 7.27 4.38 22.55
CA GLY A 55 5.90 4.89 22.59
C GLY A 55 4.85 4.06 21.86
N GLY A 56 5.13 2.77 21.60
CA GLY A 56 4.20 1.87 20.92
C GLY A 56 4.38 1.80 19.39
N LEU A 57 5.19 2.68 18.81
CA LEU A 57 5.38 2.73 17.34
C LEU A 57 5.88 1.39 16.77
N GLY A 58 6.73 0.66 17.50
CA GLY A 58 7.21 -0.66 17.07
C GLY A 58 6.08 -1.69 16.93
N PHE A 59 5.10 -1.66 17.82
CA PHE A 59 3.92 -2.52 17.72
C PHE A 59 3.05 -2.13 16.53
N ASP A 60 2.83 -0.83 16.31
CA ASP A 60 2.03 -0.33 15.19
C ASP A 60 2.64 -0.73 13.85
N ILE A 61 3.96 -0.57 13.69
CA ILE A 61 4.70 -1.00 12.48
C ILE A 61 4.55 -2.50 12.25
N LEU A 62 4.70 -3.31 13.29
CA LEU A 62 4.57 -4.77 13.16
C LEU A 62 3.15 -5.17 12.78
N TYR A 63 2.16 -4.64 13.47
CA TYR A 63 0.75 -4.94 13.22
C TYR A 63 0.34 -4.57 11.79
N GLN A 64 0.66 -3.35 11.37
CA GLN A 64 0.32 -2.86 10.04
C GLN A 64 1.08 -3.59 8.94
N GLY A 65 2.37 -3.88 9.15
CA GLY A 65 3.17 -4.67 8.21
C GLY A 65 2.63 -6.08 8.02
N VAL A 66 2.19 -6.75 9.10
CA VAL A 66 1.55 -8.06 9.01
C VAL A 66 0.21 -7.97 8.28
N LEU A 67 -0.60 -6.96 8.58
CA LEU A 67 -1.89 -6.74 7.92
C LEU A 67 -1.72 -6.55 6.40
N ILE A 68 -0.85 -5.65 5.97
CA ILE A 68 -0.56 -5.40 4.55
C ILE A 68 -0.01 -6.67 3.88
N THR A 69 0.85 -7.41 4.57
CA THR A 69 1.38 -8.69 4.07
C THR A 69 0.24 -9.68 3.78
N ILE A 70 -0.67 -9.86 4.74
CA ILE A 70 -1.83 -10.77 4.58
C ILE A 70 -2.72 -10.32 3.41
N ILE A 71 -3.04 -9.04 3.35
CA ILE A 71 -3.87 -8.47 2.28
C ILE A 71 -3.23 -8.69 0.91
N THR A 72 -1.95 -8.35 0.76
CA THR A 72 -1.22 -8.47 -0.51
C THR A 72 -1.08 -9.93 -0.95
N MET A 73 -0.76 -10.84 -0.02
CA MET A 73 -0.69 -12.28 -0.32
C MET A 73 -2.07 -12.85 -0.70
N THR A 74 -3.12 -12.42 -0.02
CA THR A 74 -4.50 -12.83 -0.35
C THR A 74 -4.86 -12.36 -1.75
N SER A 75 -4.54 -11.12 -2.11
CA SER A 75 -4.76 -10.58 -3.44
C SER A 75 -4.00 -11.36 -4.52
N TYR A 76 -2.75 -11.71 -4.27
CA TYR A 76 -1.96 -12.56 -5.18
C TYR A 76 -2.64 -13.91 -5.43
N ILE A 77 -3.08 -14.57 -4.36
CA ILE A 77 -3.74 -15.88 -4.46
C ILE A 77 -5.07 -15.75 -5.22
N ILE A 78 -5.84 -14.70 -4.97
CA ILE A 78 -7.09 -14.43 -5.70
C ILE A 78 -6.81 -14.23 -7.19
N GLY A 79 -5.84 -13.38 -7.57
CA GLY A 79 -5.44 -13.17 -8.95
C GLY A 79 -5.01 -14.46 -9.64
N HIS A 80 -4.18 -15.26 -8.97
CA HIS A 80 -3.78 -16.58 -9.47
C HIS A 80 -4.98 -17.52 -9.67
N CYS A 81 -5.91 -17.58 -8.72
CA CYS A 81 -7.11 -18.40 -8.84
C CYS A 81 -8.05 -17.91 -9.97
N MET A 82 -8.08 -16.62 -10.25
CA MET A 82 -8.85 -16.05 -11.36
C MET A 82 -8.22 -16.42 -12.71
N GLU A 83 -6.88 -16.44 -12.80
CA GLU A 83 -6.13 -16.89 -13.98
C GLU A 83 -6.39 -18.38 -14.29
N VAL A 84 -6.30 -19.25 -13.27
CA VAL A 84 -6.42 -20.70 -13.41
C VAL A 84 -7.89 -21.16 -13.49
N GLY A 85 -8.82 -20.40 -12.91
CA GLY A 85 -10.24 -20.71 -12.89
C GLY A 85 -10.69 -21.66 -11.77
N TYR A 86 -9.78 -22.10 -10.90
CA TYR A 86 -10.06 -22.92 -9.71
C TYR A 86 -9.09 -22.59 -8.57
N PHE A 87 -9.43 -23.03 -7.36
CA PHE A 87 -8.56 -22.77 -6.21
C PHE A 87 -7.32 -23.68 -6.24
N GLU A 88 -6.16 -23.08 -6.46
CA GLU A 88 -4.86 -23.73 -6.37
C GLU A 88 -3.87 -22.79 -5.65
N MET A 89 -2.97 -23.38 -4.88
CA MET A 89 -1.86 -22.61 -4.31
C MET A 89 -0.82 -22.33 -5.39
N PRO A 90 -0.41 -21.06 -5.58
CA PRO A 90 0.55 -20.69 -6.60
C PRO A 90 1.90 -21.38 -6.38
N LYS A 91 2.51 -21.80 -7.51
CA LYS A 91 3.85 -22.38 -7.55
C LYS A 91 4.67 -21.62 -8.61
N GLY A 92 5.67 -20.87 -8.17
CA GLY A 92 6.52 -20.09 -9.06
C GLY A 92 5.98 -18.69 -9.33
N VAL A 93 5.72 -18.34 -10.59
CA VAL A 93 5.27 -17.02 -11.02
C VAL A 93 3.86 -17.14 -11.57
N SER A 94 2.98 -16.25 -11.16
CA SER A 94 1.65 -16.02 -11.74
C SER A 94 1.56 -14.56 -12.13
N ASP A 95 1.35 -14.28 -13.41
CA ASP A 95 1.36 -12.92 -13.92
C ASP A 95 0.14 -12.13 -13.44
N ASP A 96 -1.04 -12.75 -13.42
CA ASP A 96 -2.25 -12.13 -12.86
C ASP A 96 -2.16 -11.97 -11.35
N GLY A 97 -1.62 -12.99 -10.65
CA GLY A 97 -1.35 -12.89 -9.22
C GLY A 97 -0.42 -11.73 -8.87
N MET A 98 0.65 -11.56 -9.64
CA MET A 98 1.63 -10.50 -9.44
C MET A 98 1.04 -9.12 -9.75
N THR A 99 0.24 -8.99 -10.80
CA THR A 99 -0.46 -7.76 -11.18
C THR A 99 -1.45 -7.34 -10.10
N MET A 100 -2.25 -8.28 -9.59
CA MET A 100 -3.19 -8.07 -8.49
C MET A 100 -2.48 -7.69 -7.19
N ALA A 101 -1.38 -8.35 -6.85
CA ALA A 101 -0.58 -8.01 -5.67
C ALA A 101 -0.01 -6.59 -5.76
N PHE A 102 0.54 -6.22 -6.93
CA PHE A 102 1.06 -4.87 -7.16
C PHE A 102 -0.01 -3.81 -7.01
N LEU A 103 -1.16 -4.00 -7.65
CA LEU A 103 -2.30 -3.07 -7.57
C LEU A 103 -2.79 -2.90 -6.13
N THR A 104 -3.01 -4.02 -5.43
CA THR A 104 -3.50 -4.01 -4.05
C THR A 104 -2.49 -3.37 -3.10
N MET A 105 -1.21 -3.72 -3.20
CA MET A 105 -0.17 -3.15 -2.35
C MET A 105 -0.04 -1.65 -2.58
N SER A 106 -0.02 -1.19 -3.84
CA SER A 106 0.01 0.23 -4.17
C SER A 106 -1.18 0.98 -3.58
N MET A 107 -2.40 0.42 -3.67
CA MET A 107 -3.59 1.01 -3.05
C MET A 107 -3.53 1.00 -1.52
N CYS A 108 -3.03 -0.08 -0.91
CA CYS A 108 -2.83 -0.16 0.54
C CYS A 108 -1.94 0.96 1.04
N GLU A 109 -0.81 1.21 0.40
CA GLU A 109 0.15 2.24 0.79
C GLU A 109 -0.42 3.65 0.64
N ILE A 110 -1.11 3.90 -0.48
CA ILE A 110 -1.80 5.17 -0.71
C ILE A 110 -2.85 5.42 0.40
N PHE A 111 -3.69 4.44 0.72
CA PHE A 111 -4.69 4.58 1.77
C PHE A 111 -4.07 4.66 3.15
N HIS A 112 -3.02 3.88 3.40
CA HIS A 112 -2.28 3.91 4.66
C HIS A 112 -1.65 5.26 4.93
N SER A 113 -1.27 6.01 3.90
CA SER A 113 -0.75 7.37 4.05
C SER A 113 -1.70 8.31 4.79
N PHE A 114 -3.01 8.09 4.69
CA PHE A 114 -4.00 8.85 5.46
C PHE A 114 -3.96 8.50 6.95
N ASN A 115 -3.64 7.24 7.30
CA ASN A 115 -3.48 6.81 8.69
C ASN A 115 -2.25 7.48 9.33
N MET A 116 -1.22 7.74 8.53
CA MET A 116 0.02 8.39 8.99
C MET A 116 -0.12 9.87 9.33
N ARG A 117 -1.26 10.51 9.06
CA ARG A 117 -1.51 11.91 9.42
C ARG A 117 -1.54 12.15 10.93
N SER A 118 -1.92 11.16 11.71
CA SER A 118 -1.87 11.20 13.17
C SER A 118 -1.66 9.81 13.75
N GLN A 119 -0.76 9.69 14.71
CA GLN A 119 -0.54 8.45 15.46
C GLN A 119 -1.60 8.19 16.54
N ARG A 120 -2.47 9.17 16.81
CA ARG A 120 -3.40 9.15 17.96
C ARG A 120 -4.86 9.30 17.60
N LYS A 121 -5.14 9.77 16.41
CA LYS A 121 -6.51 10.08 15.96
C LYS A 121 -6.80 9.33 14.67
N SER A 122 -7.99 8.76 14.60
CA SER A 122 -8.49 8.19 13.35
C SER A 122 -8.57 9.26 12.26
N VAL A 123 -8.35 8.86 11.02
CA VAL A 123 -8.48 9.69 9.81
C VAL A 123 -9.81 10.45 9.80
N PHE A 124 -10.88 9.79 10.23
CA PHE A 124 -12.23 10.36 10.24
C PHE A 124 -12.46 11.44 11.33
N SER A 125 -11.59 11.51 12.34
CA SER A 125 -11.72 12.47 13.45
C SER A 125 -10.83 13.71 13.31
N LEU A 126 -10.02 13.78 12.24
CA LEU A 126 -9.12 14.89 12.00
C LEU A 126 -9.88 16.13 11.47
N PRO A 127 -9.76 17.30 12.11
CA PRO A 127 -10.49 18.51 11.73
C PRO A 127 -9.95 19.19 10.47
N SER A 128 -8.75 18.86 10.03
CA SER A 128 -8.09 19.48 8.89
C SER A 128 -8.03 18.55 7.68
N HIS A 129 -8.25 19.11 6.49
CA HIS A 129 -8.08 18.39 5.23
C HIS A 129 -6.75 18.78 4.60
N ASN A 130 -5.85 17.80 4.42
CA ASN A 130 -4.63 18.00 3.64
C ASN A 130 -4.93 17.84 2.15
N LYS A 131 -5.13 18.98 1.47
CA LYS A 131 -5.42 18.99 0.02
C LYS A 131 -4.27 18.44 -0.81
N VAL A 132 -3.03 18.58 -0.33
CA VAL A 132 -1.84 18.08 -1.02
C VAL A 132 -1.81 16.56 -0.95
N LEU A 133 -2.18 15.97 0.19
CA LEU A 133 -2.30 14.51 0.33
C LEU A 133 -3.38 13.93 -0.58
N TRP A 134 -4.53 14.61 -0.70
CA TRP A 134 -5.57 14.22 -1.67
C TRP A 134 -5.06 14.29 -3.11
N GLY A 135 -4.31 15.33 -3.45
CA GLY A 135 -3.65 15.45 -4.76
C GLY A 135 -2.62 14.33 -4.99
N ALA A 136 -1.81 14.03 -4.00
CA ALA A 136 -0.84 12.94 -4.04
C ALA A 136 -1.53 11.57 -4.23
N MET A 137 -2.62 11.30 -3.50
CA MET A 137 -3.43 10.09 -3.67
C MET A 137 -3.96 9.95 -5.11
N ILE A 138 -4.62 10.98 -5.62
CA ILE A 138 -5.17 10.96 -6.98
C ILE A 138 -4.06 10.77 -8.01
N GLY A 139 -2.93 11.47 -7.84
CA GLY A 139 -1.77 11.34 -8.71
C GLY A 139 -1.15 9.94 -8.68
N SER A 140 -0.97 9.36 -7.51
CA SER A 140 -0.43 7.99 -7.35
C SER A 140 -1.38 6.95 -7.94
N LEU A 141 -2.69 7.06 -7.70
CA LEU A 141 -3.70 6.17 -8.30
C LEU A 141 -3.72 6.29 -9.82
N ALA A 142 -3.67 7.52 -10.35
CA ALA A 142 -3.64 7.74 -11.80
C ALA A 142 -2.39 7.14 -12.45
N LEU A 143 -1.22 7.30 -11.81
CA LEU A 143 0.02 6.72 -12.30
C LEU A 143 0.02 5.18 -12.21
N THR A 144 -0.48 4.61 -11.12
CA THR A 144 -0.63 3.16 -10.96
C THR A 144 -1.56 2.60 -12.03
N THR A 145 -2.72 3.23 -12.27
CA THR A 145 -3.65 2.85 -13.32
C THR A 145 -3.00 2.97 -14.71
N LEU A 146 -2.28 4.07 -14.97
CA LEU A 146 -1.61 4.27 -16.24
C LEU A 146 -0.58 3.16 -16.53
N VAL A 147 0.19 2.75 -15.53
CA VAL A 147 1.19 1.68 -15.69
C VAL A 147 0.53 0.32 -15.99
N LEU A 148 -0.66 0.07 -15.45
CA LEU A 148 -1.39 -1.18 -15.68
C LEU A 148 -2.17 -1.18 -17.00
N GLU A 149 -2.74 -0.02 -17.40
CA GLU A 149 -3.66 0.06 -18.54
C GLU A 149 -2.98 0.41 -19.86
N VAL A 150 -1.79 1.05 -19.84
CA VAL A 150 -1.07 1.38 -21.08
C VAL A 150 -0.25 0.18 -21.55
N PRO A 151 -0.60 -0.49 -22.66
CA PRO A 151 -0.05 -1.80 -23.02
C PRO A 151 1.49 -1.81 -23.15
N VAL A 152 2.06 -0.72 -23.66
CA VAL A 152 3.53 -0.61 -23.83
C VAL A 152 4.23 -0.60 -22.46
N ILE A 153 3.64 0.09 -21.48
CA ILE A 153 4.20 0.21 -20.14
C ILE A 153 3.92 -1.09 -19.36
N ALA A 154 2.68 -1.57 -19.39
CA ALA A 154 2.30 -2.80 -18.72
C ALA A 154 3.18 -3.99 -19.14
N ASN A 155 3.42 -4.15 -20.44
CA ASN A 155 4.32 -5.18 -20.96
C ASN A 155 5.78 -5.00 -20.49
N ALA A 156 6.27 -3.77 -20.38
CA ALA A 156 7.61 -3.50 -19.87
C ALA A 156 7.78 -3.87 -18.40
N PHE A 157 6.69 -3.77 -17.62
CA PHE A 157 6.65 -4.17 -16.20
C PHE A 157 6.26 -5.65 -16.02
N GLY A 158 5.81 -6.34 -17.07
CA GLY A 158 5.33 -7.73 -17.01
C GLY A 158 3.95 -7.86 -16.37
N PHE A 159 3.09 -6.85 -16.52
CA PHE A 159 1.72 -6.87 -16.04
C PHE A 159 0.76 -7.41 -17.08
N THR A 160 -0.28 -8.08 -16.61
CA THR A 160 -1.44 -8.51 -17.39
C THR A 160 -2.54 -7.45 -17.36
N PRO A 161 -3.41 -7.41 -18.38
CA PRO A 161 -4.57 -6.52 -18.38
C PRO A 161 -5.49 -6.80 -17.18
N VAL A 162 -5.86 -5.75 -16.45
CA VAL A 162 -6.70 -5.87 -15.25
C VAL A 162 -8.17 -5.67 -15.61
N SER A 163 -9.01 -6.61 -15.20
CA SER A 163 -10.47 -6.49 -15.35
C SER A 163 -11.08 -5.58 -14.26
N TRP A 164 -12.28 -5.05 -14.53
CA TRP A 164 -13.01 -4.26 -13.53
C TRP A 164 -13.30 -5.03 -12.23
N THR A 165 -13.47 -6.35 -12.33
CA THR A 165 -13.69 -7.23 -11.17
C THR A 165 -12.44 -7.28 -10.30
N GLU A 166 -11.27 -7.45 -10.89
CA GLU A 166 -9.98 -7.46 -10.21
C GLU A 166 -9.68 -6.12 -9.55
N TYR A 167 -9.97 -5.03 -10.26
CA TYR A 167 -9.87 -3.68 -9.68
C TYR A 167 -10.76 -3.51 -8.45
N GLY A 168 -11.99 -3.99 -8.53
CA GLY A 168 -12.95 -3.97 -7.42
C GLY A 168 -12.48 -4.79 -6.22
N VAL A 169 -11.92 -5.98 -6.46
CA VAL A 169 -11.35 -6.84 -5.41
C VAL A 169 -10.13 -6.19 -4.77
N ALA A 170 -9.20 -5.67 -5.56
CA ALA A 170 -8.01 -4.97 -5.06
C ALA A 170 -8.38 -3.76 -4.20
N LEU A 171 -9.34 -2.96 -4.66
CA LEU A 171 -9.85 -1.81 -3.93
C LEU A 171 -10.51 -2.22 -2.60
N ALA A 172 -11.36 -3.25 -2.63
CA ALA A 172 -12.02 -3.75 -1.42
C ALA A 172 -11.02 -4.27 -0.38
N LEU A 173 -9.99 -4.99 -0.82
CA LEU A 173 -8.91 -5.47 0.05
C LEU A 173 -8.10 -4.30 0.62
N ALA A 174 -7.76 -3.31 -0.20
CA ALA A 174 -7.00 -2.16 0.25
C ALA A 174 -7.75 -1.29 1.27
N PHE A 175 -9.07 -1.22 1.20
CA PHE A 175 -9.88 -0.53 2.21
C PHE A 175 -9.75 -1.13 3.62
N LEU A 176 -9.37 -2.39 3.76
CA LEU A 176 -9.15 -3.03 5.07
C LEU A 176 -7.95 -2.43 5.84
N VAL A 177 -7.10 -1.65 5.19
CA VAL A 177 -5.98 -0.93 5.83
C VAL A 177 -6.48 0.31 6.59
N LEU A 178 -7.63 0.86 6.21
CA LEU A 178 -8.21 2.00 6.92
C LEU A 178 -8.79 1.54 8.26
N PRO A 179 -8.48 2.27 9.38
CA PRO A 179 -9.01 1.93 10.70
C PRO A 179 -10.48 2.31 10.85
#